data_17349334652d1fe62aae85847c73cd50
#
_entry.id   17349334652d1fe62aae85847c73cd50
#
_cell.length_a   1.000
_cell.length_b   1.000
_cell.length_c   1.000
_cell.angle_alpha   90.00
_cell.angle_beta   90.00
_cell.angle_gamma   90.00
#
_symmetry.space_group_name_H-M   'P 1'
#
loop_
_entity.id
_entity.type
_entity.pdbx_description
1 polymer ?
#
loop_
_entity_poly.entity_id
_entity_poly.type
_entity_poly.pdbx_seq_one_letter_code
_entity_poly.pdbx_strand_id
1 'polypeptide(L)'
;MKLTLLRHGETEGSQKNLYYGAADIPALPKSLEALQQKALTGVYPTVEHYYVSGMTRTIQTLRAIYGDVAYTVLPGLREMDFGDFEMRAYAGDLEHDPQFIVWCEDSEHNMCPNGESAPQVLARNLAAIQPVIDAGEDAVCVIHGGVTSGLMMHWFGGTRYD
;
A
#
# COMPACT_ATOMS: atom_id res chain seq x y z
N MET A 1 -20.20 9.86 4.35
CA MET A 1 -19.16 9.05 3.70
C MET A 1 -18.23 8.45 4.74
N LYS A 2 -17.95 7.17 4.65
CA LYS A 2 -16.91 6.47 5.42
C LYS A 2 -15.92 5.83 4.44
N LEU A 3 -14.67 6.29 4.45
CA LEU A 3 -13.58 5.71 3.66
C LEU A 3 -12.78 4.75 4.53
N THR A 4 -12.74 3.48 4.15
CA THR A 4 -11.98 2.44 4.85
C THR A 4 -10.75 2.07 4.03
N LEU A 5 -9.56 2.27 4.60
CA LEU A 5 -8.29 1.89 3.99
C LEU A 5 -7.83 0.56 4.61
N LEU A 6 -7.61 -0.44 3.78
CA LEU A 6 -7.12 -1.75 4.18
C LEU A 6 -5.75 -2.00 3.56
N ARG A 7 -4.79 -2.39 4.37
CA ARG A 7 -3.50 -2.85 3.87
C ARG A 7 -3.65 -4.29 3.35
N HIS A 8 -3.00 -4.59 2.23
CA HIS A 8 -2.91 -5.95 1.69
C HIS A 8 -2.35 -6.96 2.70
N GLY A 9 -2.64 -8.24 2.51
CA GLY A 9 -2.10 -9.34 3.31
C GLY A 9 -0.57 -9.46 3.22
N GLU A 10 0.03 -10.19 4.15
CA GLU A 10 1.49 -10.43 4.15
C GLU A 10 1.96 -11.03 2.83
N THR A 11 3.17 -10.63 2.45
CA THR A 11 3.89 -11.13 1.29
C THR A 11 5.23 -11.72 1.70
N GLU A 12 5.92 -12.41 0.81
CA GLU A 12 7.30 -12.82 1.04
C GLU A 12 8.19 -11.61 1.36
N GLY A 13 7.96 -10.47 0.67
CA GLY A 13 8.70 -9.24 0.92
C GLY A 13 8.54 -8.72 2.34
N SER A 14 7.30 -8.75 2.90
CA SER A 14 7.08 -8.33 4.29
C SER A 14 7.69 -9.28 5.31
N GLN A 15 7.68 -10.59 5.05
CA GLN A 15 8.31 -11.57 5.93
C GLN A 15 9.84 -11.46 5.97
N LYS A 16 10.45 -11.13 4.82
CA LYS A 16 11.90 -10.96 4.68
C LYS A 16 12.37 -9.53 4.93
N ASN A 17 11.48 -8.62 5.32
CA ASN A 17 11.77 -7.20 5.50
C ASN A 17 12.46 -6.56 4.29
N LEU A 18 11.96 -6.88 3.09
CA LEU A 18 12.45 -6.30 1.83
C LEU A 18 11.80 -4.94 1.58
N TYR A 19 12.53 -4.05 0.93
CA TYR A 19 11.96 -2.90 0.25
C TYR A 19 11.26 -3.40 -1.01
N TYR A 20 9.96 -3.22 -1.11
CA TYR A 20 9.20 -3.61 -2.30
C TYR A 20 7.95 -2.74 -2.45
N GLY A 21 7.72 -2.27 -3.63
CA GLY A 21 6.56 -1.45 -3.95
C GLY A 21 6.10 -1.71 -5.37
N ALA A 22 6.94 -1.42 -6.37
CA ALA A 22 6.68 -1.69 -7.77
C ALA A 22 6.70 -3.19 -8.10
N ALA A 23 7.49 -3.99 -7.37
CA ALA A 23 7.49 -5.44 -7.53
C ALA A 23 6.11 -6.03 -7.20
N ASP A 24 5.49 -6.67 -8.19
CA ASP A 24 4.14 -7.27 -8.05
C ASP A 24 4.20 -8.69 -7.48
N ILE A 25 4.61 -8.80 -6.22
CA ILE A 25 4.63 -10.06 -5.49
C ILE A 25 3.27 -10.36 -4.86
N PRO A 26 2.84 -11.66 -4.85
CA PRO A 26 1.54 -12.05 -4.30
C PRO A 26 1.52 -12.01 -2.76
N ALA A 27 0.31 -11.94 -2.20
CA ALA A 27 0.10 -12.21 -0.79
C ALA A 27 0.28 -13.70 -0.50
N LEU A 28 0.77 -14.01 0.70
CA LEU A 28 1.00 -15.39 1.13
C LEU A 28 -0.33 -16.13 1.37
N PRO A 29 -0.48 -17.39 0.95
CA PRO A 29 -1.70 -18.15 1.15
C PRO A 29 -2.18 -18.17 2.60
N LYS A 30 -1.28 -18.38 3.55
CA LYS A 30 -1.59 -18.36 4.98
C LYS A 30 -2.16 -17.02 5.46
N SER A 31 -1.66 -15.91 4.92
CA SER A 31 -2.19 -14.58 5.22
C SER A 31 -3.59 -14.38 4.64
N LEU A 32 -3.83 -14.86 3.43
CA LEU A 32 -5.15 -14.80 2.80
C LEU A 32 -6.18 -15.65 3.55
N GLU A 33 -5.81 -16.85 4.00
CA GLU A 33 -6.65 -17.70 4.84
C GLU A 33 -7.02 -17.01 6.17
N ALA A 34 -6.03 -16.39 6.83
CA ALA A 34 -6.26 -15.65 8.08
C ALA A 34 -7.22 -14.46 7.87
N LEU A 35 -7.08 -13.72 6.78
CA LEU A 35 -7.98 -12.62 6.42
C LEU A 35 -9.40 -13.12 6.14
N GLN A 36 -9.53 -14.25 5.44
CA GLN A 36 -10.81 -14.88 5.16
C GLN A 36 -11.53 -15.31 6.47
N GLN A 37 -10.80 -15.94 7.39
CA GLN A 37 -11.37 -16.32 8.70
C GLN A 37 -11.77 -15.06 9.51
N LYS A 38 -10.95 -14.03 9.50
CA LYS A 38 -11.27 -12.76 10.17
C LYS A 38 -12.51 -12.09 9.56
N ALA A 39 -12.71 -12.19 8.26
CA ALA A 39 -13.87 -11.63 7.58
C ALA A 39 -15.19 -12.23 8.07
N LEU A 40 -15.20 -13.51 8.46
CA LEU A 40 -16.39 -14.20 9.02
C LEU A 40 -16.85 -13.58 10.36
N THR A 41 -16.00 -12.83 11.05
CA THR A 41 -16.37 -12.14 12.29
C THR A 41 -17.14 -10.84 12.08
N GLY A 42 -17.30 -10.38 10.82
CA GLY A 42 -18.00 -9.15 10.48
C GLY A 42 -17.22 -7.87 10.81
N VAL A 43 -15.90 -7.97 11.05
CA VAL A 43 -15.06 -6.82 11.40
C VAL A 43 -14.84 -5.87 10.22
N TYR A 44 -14.93 -6.36 8.99
CA TYR A 44 -14.77 -5.55 7.78
C TYR A 44 -16.12 -4.99 7.32
N PRO A 45 -16.21 -3.68 7.01
CA PRO A 45 -17.47 -3.08 6.56
C PRO A 45 -17.83 -3.60 5.17
N THR A 46 -19.12 -3.83 4.93
CA THR A 46 -19.66 -4.10 3.59
C THR A 46 -20.12 -2.77 2.98
N VAL A 47 -19.75 -2.51 1.75
CA VAL A 47 -20.07 -1.29 1.00
C VAL A 47 -20.44 -1.64 -0.44
N GLU A 48 -20.89 -0.66 -1.22
CA GLU A 48 -21.14 -0.85 -2.65
C GLU A 48 -19.91 -0.60 -3.51
N HIS A 49 -18.93 0.17 -3.00
CA HIS A 49 -17.78 0.63 -3.76
C HIS A 49 -16.47 0.09 -3.19
N TYR A 50 -15.83 -0.77 -3.98
CA TYR A 50 -14.53 -1.35 -3.66
C TYR A 50 -13.48 -0.91 -4.64
N TYR A 51 -12.30 -0.57 -4.13
CA TYR A 51 -11.15 -0.10 -4.92
C TYR A 51 -9.89 -0.87 -4.55
N VAL A 52 -9.03 -1.08 -5.53
CA VAL A 52 -7.71 -1.71 -5.36
C VAL A 52 -6.66 -0.91 -6.12
N SER A 53 -5.40 -1.03 -5.73
CA SER A 53 -4.29 -0.41 -6.48
C SER A 53 -3.98 -1.08 -7.82
N GLY A 54 -4.51 -2.29 -8.05
CA GLY A 54 -4.23 -3.13 -9.21
C GLY A 54 -3.05 -4.09 -9.02
N MET A 55 -2.31 -3.98 -7.90
CA MET A 55 -1.28 -4.96 -7.56
C MET A 55 -1.91 -6.28 -7.14
N THR A 56 -1.31 -7.41 -7.55
CA THR A 56 -1.82 -8.76 -7.28
C THR A 56 -2.20 -8.96 -5.81
N ARG A 57 -1.34 -8.56 -4.88
CA ARG A 57 -1.58 -8.67 -3.44
C ARG A 57 -2.82 -7.92 -2.95
N THR A 58 -3.17 -6.78 -3.57
CA THR A 58 -4.37 -6.02 -3.19
C THR A 58 -5.66 -6.68 -3.71
N ILE A 59 -5.64 -7.21 -4.92
CA ILE A 59 -6.76 -7.95 -5.51
C ILE A 59 -7.01 -9.25 -4.73
N GLN A 60 -5.96 -10.01 -4.42
CA GLN A 60 -6.06 -11.23 -3.62
C GLN A 60 -6.65 -10.95 -2.23
N THR A 61 -6.20 -9.88 -1.59
CA THR A 61 -6.70 -9.45 -0.28
C THR A 61 -8.18 -9.08 -0.33
N LEU A 62 -8.59 -8.30 -1.34
CA LEU A 62 -10.00 -7.97 -1.53
C LEU A 62 -10.86 -9.24 -1.66
N ARG A 63 -10.45 -10.17 -2.51
CA ARG A 63 -11.16 -11.44 -2.73
C ARG A 63 -11.19 -12.33 -1.50
N ALA A 64 -10.13 -12.36 -0.72
CA ALA A 64 -10.08 -13.12 0.53
C ALA A 64 -11.10 -12.59 1.57
N ILE A 65 -11.30 -11.28 1.64
CA ILE A 65 -12.19 -10.64 2.61
C ILE A 65 -13.64 -10.63 2.13
N TYR A 66 -13.88 -10.29 0.87
CA TYR A 66 -15.21 -9.97 0.33
C TYR A 66 -15.71 -10.93 -0.75
N GLY A 67 -14.90 -11.90 -1.16
CA GLY A 67 -15.26 -12.81 -2.25
C GLY A 67 -15.20 -12.14 -3.62
N ASP A 68 -16.09 -12.58 -4.52
CA ASP A 68 -16.14 -12.08 -5.90
C ASP A 68 -17.06 -10.84 -6.01
N VAL A 69 -16.58 -9.73 -5.42
CA VAL A 69 -17.25 -8.43 -5.54
C VAL A 69 -16.69 -7.63 -6.73
N ALA A 70 -17.53 -6.78 -7.31
CA ALA A 70 -17.08 -5.82 -8.31
C ALA A 70 -16.14 -4.78 -7.67
N TYR A 71 -15.07 -4.40 -8.35
CA TYR A 71 -14.13 -3.41 -7.86
C TYR A 71 -13.57 -2.56 -9.00
N THR A 72 -13.10 -1.36 -8.64
CA THR A 72 -12.40 -0.46 -9.55
C THR A 72 -10.91 -0.43 -9.24
N VAL A 73 -10.09 -0.49 -10.29
CA VAL A 73 -8.62 -0.36 -10.15
C VAL A 73 -8.24 1.11 -10.20
N LEU A 74 -7.51 1.57 -9.18
CA LEU A 74 -6.91 2.90 -9.09
C LEU A 74 -5.38 2.79 -9.10
N PRO A 75 -4.71 2.76 -10.27
CA PRO A 75 -3.27 2.54 -10.35
C PRO A 75 -2.44 3.60 -9.60
N GLY A 76 -2.98 4.81 -9.43
CA GLY A 76 -2.34 5.86 -8.64
C GLY A 76 -2.21 5.53 -7.15
N LEU A 77 -2.91 4.50 -6.64
CA LEU A 77 -2.80 4.02 -5.25
C LEU A 77 -1.77 2.89 -5.08
N ARG A 78 -0.91 2.63 -6.07
CA ARG A 78 0.20 1.67 -5.93
C ARG A 78 1.20 2.15 -4.88
N GLU A 79 1.93 1.19 -4.29
CA GLU A 79 3.03 1.50 -3.37
C GLU A 79 4.15 2.27 -4.09
N MET A 80 5.00 2.91 -3.32
CA MET A 80 6.19 3.60 -3.81
C MET A 80 7.07 2.67 -4.62
N ASP A 81 7.52 3.13 -5.78
CA ASP A 81 8.58 2.46 -6.54
C ASP A 81 9.92 2.76 -5.87
N PHE A 82 10.50 1.72 -5.25
CA PHE A 82 11.81 1.84 -4.60
C PHE A 82 12.99 1.73 -5.57
N GLY A 83 12.73 1.60 -6.88
CA GLY A 83 13.76 1.59 -7.92
C GLY A 83 14.85 0.55 -7.66
N ASP A 84 16.11 0.98 -7.59
CA ASP A 84 17.24 0.07 -7.37
C ASP A 84 17.28 -0.58 -5.99
N PHE A 85 16.40 -0.18 -5.07
CA PHE A 85 16.25 -0.80 -3.75
C PHE A 85 15.17 -1.89 -3.72
N GLU A 86 14.43 -2.09 -4.84
CA GLU A 86 13.39 -3.12 -4.91
C GLU A 86 13.93 -4.53 -4.64
N MET A 87 13.18 -5.27 -3.83
CA MET A 87 13.45 -6.66 -3.44
C MET A 87 14.77 -6.87 -2.69
N ARG A 88 15.32 -5.81 -2.09
CA ARG A 88 16.54 -5.85 -1.27
C ARG A 88 16.19 -5.65 0.21
N ALA A 89 16.94 -6.32 1.07
CA ALA A 89 16.79 -6.20 2.52
C ALA A 89 17.69 -5.09 3.08
N TYR A 90 17.25 -4.44 4.17
CA TYR A 90 18.13 -3.51 4.89
C TYR A 90 19.37 -4.23 5.43
N ALA A 91 19.15 -5.27 6.26
CA ALA A 91 20.21 -5.99 6.91
C ALA A 91 21.04 -6.85 5.93
N GLY A 92 22.34 -6.66 5.95
CA GLY A 92 23.29 -7.41 5.12
C GLY A 92 23.41 -6.98 3.66
N ASP A 93 22.59 -6.00 3.22
CA ASP A 93 22.58 -5.50 1.83
C ASP A 93 22.52 -3.96 1.82
N LEU A 94 21.34 -3.38 1.93
CA LEU A 94 21.15 -1.92 1.79
C LEU A 94 21.87 -1.11 2.88
N GLU A 95 22.08 -1.64 4.06
CA GLU A 95 22.80 -0.95 5.14
C GLU A 95 24.23 -0.54 4.77
N HIS A 96 24.81 -1.19 3.76
CA HIS A 96 26.15 -0.89 3.23
C HIS A 96 26.13 -0.24 1.85
N ASP A 97 24.95 -0.01 1.28
CA ASP A 97 24.79 0.62 -0.03
C ASP A 97 24.92 2.15 0.09
N PRO A 98 25.93 2.78 -0.54
CA PRO A 98 26.15 4.23 -0.43
C PRO A 98 24.93 5.05 -0.93
N GLN A 99 24.22 4.59 -1.95
CA GLN A 99 23.04 5.29 -2.48
C GLN A 99 21.87 5.21 -1.50
N PHE A 100 21.71 4.06 -0.82
CA PHE A 100 20.69 3.90 0.19
C PHE A 100 20.97 4.75 1.43
N ILE A 101 22.23 4.84 1.86
CA ILE A 101 22.66 5.70 2.98
C ILE A 101 22.31 7.16 2.68
N VAL A 102 22.66 7.65 1.48
CA VAL A 102 22.32 9.02 1.04
C VAL A 102 20.80 9.22 0.97
N TRP A 103 20.05 8.23 0.46
CA TRP A 103 18.58 8.31 0.44
C TRP A 103 18.00 8.42 1.84
N CYS A 104 18.53 7.69 2.82
CA CYS A 104 18.08 7.72 4.21
C CYS A 104 18.31 9.06 4.92
N GLU A 105 19.25 9.91 4.47
CA GLU A 105 19.51 11.21 5.07
C GLU A 105 18.28 12.13 5.02
N ASP A 106 17.47 12.00 3.95
CA ASP A 106 16.17 12.68 3.83
C ASP A 106 15.22 11.84 2.96
N SER A 107 14.80 10.69 3.48
CA SER A 107 13.91 9.77 2.75
C SER A 107 12.51 10.34 2.49
N GLU A 108 12.16 11.45 3.13
CA GLU A 108 10.90 12.15 2.88
C GLU A 108 10.93 12.96 1.58
N HIS A 109 12.11 13.40 1.11
CA HIS A 109 12.26 14.22 -0.09
C HIS A 109 13.15 13.58 -1.14
N ASN A 110 14.14 12.79 -0.74
CA ASN A 110 15.06 12.14 -1.67
C ASN A 110 14.33 11.09 -2.52
N MET A 111 14.66 11.09 -3.81
CA MET A 111 14.14 10.09 -4.75
C MET A 111 14.97 8.80 -4.65
N CYS A 112 14.32 7.65 -4.65
CA CYS A 112 15.00 6.37 -4.85
C CYS A 112 15.67 6.36 -6.24
N PRO A 113 16.92 5.88 -6.37
CA PRO A 113 17.54 5.72 -7.67
C PRO A 113 16.65 4.88 -8.60
N ASN A 114 16.34 5.43 -9.78
CA ASN A 114 15.42 4.84 -10.77
C ASN A 114 13.99 4.53 -10.25
N GLY A 115 13.59 5.17 -9.15
CA GLY A 115 12.27 4.99 -8.53
C GLY A 115 11.56 6.31 -8.27
N GLU A 116 10.80 6.38 -7.19
CA GLU A 116 10.00 7.55 -6.80
C GLU A 116 10.52 8.21 -5.52
N SER A 117 10.12 9.46 -5.29
CA SER A 117 10.18 10.13 -4.00
C SER A 117 8.82 10.08 -3.29
N ALA A 118 8.80 10.23 -1.96
CA ALA A 118 7.56 10.26 -1.19
C ALA A 118 6.60 11.39 -1.65
N PRO A 119 7.03 12.61 -1.99
CA PRO A 119 6.14 13.64 -2.55
C PRO A 119 5.49 13.24 -3.88
N GLN A 120 6.20 12.55 -4.77
CA GLN A 120 5.62 12.05 -6.03
C GLN A 120 4.55 11.00 -5.77
N VAL A 121 4.81 10.08 -4.86
CA VAL A 121 3.84 9.05 -4.42
C VAL A 121 2.60 9.71 -3.84
N LEU A 122 2.76 10.66 -2.91
CA LEU A 122 1.65 11.36 -2.29
C LEU A 122 0.81 12.13 -3.33
N ALA A 123 1.44 12.83 -4.24
CA ALA A 123 0.73 13.57 -5.30
C ALA A 123 -0.16 12.67 -6.15
N ARG A 124 0.37 11.51 -6.62
CA ARG A 124 -0.44 10.57 -7.41
C ARG A 124 -1.51 9.86 -6.58
N ASN A 125 -1.24 9.59 -5.29
CA ASN A 125 -2.24 8.99 -4.40
C ASN A 125 -3.41 9.95 -4.17
N LEU A 126 -3.15 11.23 -3.91
CA LEU A 126 -4.19 12.25 -3.73
C LEU A 126 -5.02 12.40 -5.00
N ALA A 127 -4.38 12.48 -6.17
CA ALA A 127 -5.09 12.57 -7.44
C ALA A 127 -5.98 11.34 -7.70
N ALA A 128 -5.54 10.14 -7.32
CA ALA A 128 -6.30 8.90 -7.51
C ALA A 128 -7.46 8.74 -6.53
N ILE A 129 -7.31 9.18 -5.27
CA ILE A 129 -8.35 9.01 -4.25
C ILE A 129 -9.39 10.13 -4.25
N GLN A 130 -9.06 11.31 -4.78
CA GLN A 130 -9.95 12.47 -4.75
C GLN A 130 -11.32 12.21 -5.38
N PRO A 131 -11.44 11.56 -6.56
CA PRO A 131 -12.76 11.25 -7.13
C PRO A 131 -13.62 10.34 -6.23
N VAL A 132 -12.98 9.43 -5.46
CA VAL A 132 -13.68 8.56 -4.49
C VAL A 132 -14.25 9.40 -3.35
N ILE A 133 -13.47 10.38 -2.87
CA ILE A 133 -13.90 11.31 -1.81
C ILE A 133 -15.03 12.21 -2.31
N ASP A 134 -14.91 12.74 -3.52
CA ASP A 134 -15.88 13.65 -4.14
C ASP A 134 -17.23 12.96 -4.40
N ALA A 135 -17.24 11.66 -4.66
CA ALA A 135 -18.46 10.87 -4.80
C ALA A 135 -19.29 10.84 -3.51
N GLY A 136 -18.66 11.00 -2.35
CA GLY A 136 -19.33 11.09 -1.06
C GLY A 136 -19.98 9.79 -0.55
N GLU A 137 -19.68 8.66 -1.20
CA GLU A 137 -20.25 7.34 -0.89
C GLU A 137 -19.31 6.51 -0.01
N ASP A 138 -19.86 5.56 0.75
CA ASP A 138 -19.04 4.67 1.58
C ASP A 138 -18.19 3.75 0.70
N ALA A 139 -16.89 3.67 0.99
CA ALA A 139 -15.92 2.98 0.15
C ALA A 139 -14.89 2.19 0.97
N VAL A 140 -14.43 1.10 0.38
CA VAL A 140 -13.26 0.32 0.85
C VAL A 140 -12.17 0.37 -0.21
N CYS A 141 -10.95 0.75 0.19
CA CYS A 141 -9.76 0.71 -0.65
C CYS A 141 -8.75 -0.28 -0.07
N VAL A 142 -8.40 -1.31 -0.84
CA VAL A 142 -7.31 -2.23 -0.46
C VAL A 142 -6.03 -1.74 -1.11
N ILE A 143 -5.10 -1.25 -0.29
CA ILE A 143 -3.91 -0.52 -0.68
C ILE A 143 -2.67 -0.97 0.11
N HIS A 144 -1.70 -0.11 0.29
CA HIS A 144 -0.37 -0.40 0.82
C HIS A 144 -0.08 0.41 2.09
N GLY A 145 0.91 -0.05 2.86
CA GLY A 145 1.28 0.59 4.13
C GLY A 145 1.79 2.01 3.94
N GLY A 146 2.71 2.23 2.99
CA GLY A 146 3.26 3.56 2.70
C GLY A 146 2.21 4.54 2.17
N VAL A 147 1.30 4.06 1.32
CA VAL A 147 0.18 4.86 0.79
C VAL A 147 -0.76 5.28 1.93
N THR A 148 -1.15 4.34 2.79
CA THR A 148 -2.01 4.65 3.94
C THR A 148 -1.37 5.68 4.85
N SER A 149 -0.10 5.48 5.23
CA SER A 149 0.63 6.42 6.09
C SER A 149 0.73 7.81 5.45
N GLY A 150 1.08 7.90 4.16
CA GLY A 150 1.18 9.17 3.45
C GLY A 150 -0.14 9.93 3.41
N LEU A 151 -1.24 9.26 3.10
CA LEU A 151 -2.58 9.87 3.08
C LEU A 151 -3.00 10.33 4.49
N MET A 152 -2.79 9.51 5.51
CA MET A 152 -3.14 9.85 6.90
C MET A 152 -2.34 11.05 7.41
N MET A 153 -1.03 11.08 7.15
CA MET A 153 -0.20 12.23 7.51
C MET A 153 -0.65 13.51 6.79
N HIS A 154 -1.02 13.42 5.52
CA HIS A 154 -1.50 14.56 4.76
C HIS A 154 -2.83 15.11 5.31
N TRP A 155 -3.79 14.25 5.65
CA TRP A 155 -5.12 14.66 6.08
C TRP A 155 -5.20 15.08 7.55
N PHE A 156 -4.43 14.45 8.41
CA PHE A 156 -4.55 14.60 9.87
C PHE A 156 -3.29 15.15 10.55
N GLY A 157 -2.21 15.30 9.81
CA GLY A 157 -0.91 15.63 10.39
C GLY A 157 -0.27 14.43 11.08
N GLY A 158 0.81 14.68 11.83
CA GLY A 158 1.57 13.63 12.52
C GLY A 158 2.79 13.16 11.73
N THR A 159 3.40 12.10 12.21
CA THR A 159 4.56 11.46 11.57
C THR A 159 4.22 10.05 11.10
N ARG A 160 5.10 9.44 10.31
CA ARG A 160 4.92 8.05 9.84
C ARG A 160 4.80 7.03 10.99
N TYR A 161 5.18 7.40 12.19
CA TYR A 161 5.24 6.53 13.37
C TYR A 161 4.14 6.81 14.40
N ASP A 162 3.31 7.81 14.16
CA ASP A 162 2.13 8.12 14.99
C ASP A 162 0.94 7.25 14.57
#